data_850a4ede0efadd3635329ad9a6683a82
#
_entry.id   850a4ede0efadd3635329ad9a6683a82
#
_cell.length_a   1.000
_cell.length_b   1.000
_cell.length_c   1.000
_cell.angle_alpha   90.00
_cell.angle_beta   90.00
_cell.angle_gamma   90.00
#
_symmetry.space_group_name_H-M   'P 1'
#
loop_
_entity.id
_entity.type
_entity.pdbx_description
1 polymer ?
#
loop_
_entity_poly.entity_id
_entity_poly.type
_entity_poly.pdbx_seq_one_letter_code
_entity_poly.pdbx_strand_id
1 'polypeptide(L)'
;MKTIAIAGGVLASALLLTGCGLGGLGGPTHQDTVSYEVTDKVAKLYVKSESGDTVITETGGSAIRVVETLRWRDNKPQAEHAVEGDTLRVSFDCKPSWGSCGVDYRIEVPKGLKVEAESGSGDITLRSLSGPLVLTAGSGDIDASGLTGKTVTGEAGSGAIELKYASAPDSADLESGSGNVTLRVPAGAYDVTADVGSGEATVSVDDDDASPRKLNLTSGSGDVSVLPG
;
A
#
# COMPACT_ATOMS: atom_id res chain seq x y z
N MET A 1 -15.67 28.61 -21.89
CA MET A 1 -15.67 27.17 -22.20
C MET A 1 -14.35 26.86 -22.87
N LYS A 2 -13.38 26.32 -22.16
CA LYS A 2 -12.11 25.87 -22.70
C LYS A 2 -12.10 24.35 -22.66
N THR A 3 -12.18 23.75 -23.82
CA THR A 3 -12.07 22.30 -24.02
C THR A 3 -10.61 21.91 -23.81
N ILE A 4 -10.35 21.09 -22.78
CA ILE A 4 -9.02 20.49 -22.56
C ILE A 4 -8.98 19.22 -23.42
N ALA A 5 -8.11 19.21 -24.39
CA ALA A 5 -7.83 18.03 -25.20
C ALA A 5 -6.89 17.12 -24.39
N ILE A 6 -7.39 15.97 -23.97
CA ILE A 6 -6.60 14.90 -23.37
C ILE A 6 -6.02 14.09 -24.53
N ALA A 7 -4.73 14.29 -24.82
CA ALA A 7 -3.96 13.45 -25.72
C ALA A 7 -3.06 12.53 -24.88
N GLY A 8 -3.65 11.47 -24.35
CA GLY A 8 -2.91 10.38 -23.72
C GLY A 8 -3.30 9.09 -24.41
N GLY A 9 -2.34 8.43 -25.06
CA GLY A 9 -2.57 7.16 -25.72
C GLY A 9 -2.72 6.03 -24.69
N VAL A 10 -3.95 5.66 -24.37
CA VAL A 10 -4.26 4.48 -23.56
C VAL A 10 -4.42 3.29 -24.52
N LEU A 11 -3.46 2.38 -24.51
CA LEU A 11 -3.62 1.06 -25.13
C LEU A 11 -4.31 0.13 -24.10
N ALA A 12 -5.64 0.14 -24.10
CA ALA A 12 -6.44 -0.79 -23.31
C ALA A 12 -6.56 -2.12 -24.06
N SER A 13 -5.81 -3.12 -23.61
CA SER A 13 -5.99 -4.50 -24.06
C SER A 13 -6.92 -5.22 -23.08
N ALA A 14 -8.20 -5.30 -23.38
CA ALA A 14 -9.18 -6.07 -22.62
C ALA A 14 -9.10 -7.56 -22.98
N LEU A 15 -8.53 -8.38 -22.09
CA LEU A 15 -8.61 -9.83 -22.14
C LEU A 15 -9.80 -10.30 -21.28
N LEU A 16 -10.90 -10.67 -21.93
CA LEU A 16 -12.06 -11.26 -21.26
C LEU A 16 -11.81 -12.76 -21.02
N LEU A 17 -11.47 -13.11 -19.79
CA LEU A 17 -11.45 -14.49 -19.31
C LEU A 17 -12.75 -14.75 -18.53
N THR A 18 -13.74 -15.35 -19.19
CA THR A 18 -14.96 -15.83 -18.53
C THR A 18 -14.69 -17.16 -17.83
N GLY A 19 -14.41 -17.14 -16.54
CA GLY A 19 -14.32 -18.34 -15.71
C GLY A 19 -15.66 -18.63 -15.02
N CYS A 20 -16.37 -19.70 -15.41
CA CYS A 20 -17.50 -20.25 -14.66
C CYS A 20 -16.98 -20.99 -13.43
N GLY A 21 -17.09 -20.39 -12.24
CA GLY A 21 -16.81 -21.03 -10.95
C GLY A 21 -18.10 -21.35 -10.21
N LEU A 22 -18.24 -22.57 -9.70
CA LEU A 22 -19.34 -23.03 -8.84
C LEU A 22 -19.43 -22.18 -7.58
N GLY A 23 -20.53 -21.43 -7.42
CA GLY A 23 -20.77 -20.51 -6.32
C GLY A 23 -20.89 -21.19 -4.96
N GLY A 24 -19.96 -20.88 -4.07
CA GLY A 24 -20.13 -21.08 -2.63
C GLY A 24 -20.96 -19.96 -2.02
N LEU A 25 -21.75 -20.27 -0.99
CA LEU A 25 -22.61 -19.34 -0.28
C LEU A 25 -21.76 -18.22 0.36
N GLY A 26 -21.72 -17.01 -0.25
CA GLY A 26 -21.17 -15.80 0.35
C GLY A 26 -20.09 -15.03 -0.40
N GLY A 27 -19.50 -15.56 -1.50
CA GLY A 27 -18.45 -14.89 -2.28
C GLY A 27 -18.96 -13.97 -3.41
N PRO A 28 -18.08 -13.20 -4.08
CA PRO A 28 -18.42 -12.44 -5.27
C PRO A 28 -18.87 -13.38 -6.38
N THR A 29 -19.94 -13.02 -7.12
CA THR A 29 -20.47 -13.81 -8.23
C THR A 29 -19.92 -13.37 -9.58
N HIS A 30 -19.34 -12.17 -9.63
CA HIS A 30 -18.77 -11.58 -10.84
C HIS A 30 -17.35 -11.09 -10.59
N GLN A 31 -16.52 -11.25 -11.62
CA GLN A 31 -15.16 -10.74 -11.63
C GLN A 31 -14.82 -10.21 -13.02
N ASP A 32 -14.05 -9.13 -13.07
CA ASP A 32 -13.49 -8.54 -14.28
C ASP A 32 -12.07 -8.08 -14.01
N THR A 33 -11.23 -8.06 -15.05
CA THR A 33 -9.85 -7.60 -14.90
C THR A 33 -9.55 -6.56 -15.97
N VAL A 34 -9.05 -5.42 -15.54
CA VAL A 34 -8.63 -4.31 -16.39
C VAL A 34 -7.15 -4.06 -16.17
N SER A 35 -6.39 -3.81 -17.24
CA SER A 35 -4.99 -3.43 -17.14
C SER A 35 -4.69 -2.24 -18.02
N TYR A 36 -3.84 -1.32 -17.52
CA TYR A 36 -3.40 -0.15 -18.26
C TYR A 36 -1.99 0.27 -17.85
N GLU A 37 -1.37 1.10 -18.69
CA GLU A 37 -0.05 1.65 -18.47
C GLU A 37 -0.12 3.18 -18.53
N VAL A 38 0.50 3.84 -17.54
CA VAL A 38 0.63 5.29 -17.45
C VAL A 38 2.08 5.65 -17.72
N THR A 39 2.29 6.37 -18.83
CA THR A 39 3.63 6.80 -19.29
C THR A 39 3.92 8.26 -18.94
N ASP A 40 2.94 8.97 -18.39
CA ASP A 40 3.12 10.32 -17.91
C ASP A 40 4.16 10.36 -16.79
N LYS A 41 4.97 11.41 -16.78
CA LYS A 41 5.92 11.62 -15.69
C LYS A 41 5.19 12.11 -14.45
N VAL A 42 5.07 11.23 -13.48
CA VAL A 42 4.51 11.55 -12.17
C VAL A 42 5.58 11.39 -11.09
N ALA A 43 5.46 12.17 -10.02
CA ALA A 43 6.34 12.10 -8.84
C ALA A 43 5.70 11.29 -7.70
N LYS A 44 4.38 11.06 -7.76
CA LYS A 44 3.62 10.37 -6.73
C LYS A 44 2.57 9.43 -7.32
N LEU A 45 2.45 8.25 -6.72
CA LEU A 45 1.29 7.38 -6.83
C LEU A 45 0.44 7.54 -5.56
N TYR A 46 -0.85 7.83 -5.72
CA TYR A 46 -1.84 7.77 -4.66
C TYR A 46 -2.86 6.67 -4.99
N VAL A 47 -2.98 5.69 -4.11
CA VAL A 47 -3.96 4.59 -4.24
C VAL A 47 -4.90 4.65 -3.07
N LYS A 48 -6.21 4.62 -3.34
CA LYS A 48 -7.23 4.48 -2.31
C LYS A 48 -8.09 3.26 -2.61
N SER A 49 -8.00 2.27 -1.72
CA SER A 49 -8.81 1.04 -1.74
C SER A 49 -9.71 1.02 -0.51
N GLU A 50 -11.02 0.77 -0.69
CA GLU A 50 -11.94 0.58 0.44
C GLU A 50 -12.02 -0.89 0.85
N SER A 51 -12.04 -1.80 -0.14
CA SER A 51 -12.11 -3.24 0.03
C SER A 51 -11.39 -3.94 -1.11
N GLY A 52 -10.48 -4.81 -0.80
CA GLY A 52 -9.59 -5.50 -1.72
C GLY A 52 -8.14 -5.16 -1.45
N ASP A 53 -7.27 -6.06 -1.84
CA ASP A 53 -5.85 -5.98 -1.52
C ASP A 53 -5.10 -5.10 -2.51
N THR A 54 -4.10 -4.39 -2.01
CA THR A 54 -3.22 -3.53 -2.81
C THR A 54 -1.80 -4.04 -2.76
N VAL A 55 -1.27 -4.47 -3.90
CA VAL A 55 0.13 -4.92 -4.05
C VAL A 55 0.88 -3.94 -4.93
N ILE A 56 1.96 -3.33 -4.41
CA ILE A 56 2.79 -2.38 -5.15
C ILE A 56 4.23 -2.90 -5.18
N THR A 57 4.80 -2.99 -6.38
CA THR A 57 6.16 -3.50 -6.58
C THR A 57 6.98 -2.50 -7.41
N GLU A 58 8.18 -2.16 -6.94
CA GLU A 58 9.12 -1.37 -7.74
C GLU A 58 9.77 -2.23 -8.80
N THR A 59 9.84 -1.71 -10.02
CA THR A 59 10.47 -2.37 -11.16
C THR A 59 11.51 -1.47 -11.81
N GLY A 60 12.29 -2.03 -12.73
CA GLY A 60 13.27 -1.26 -13.52
C GLY A 60 12.64 -0.47 -14.68
N GLY A 61 11.32 -0.52 -14.84
CA GLY A 61 10.59 0.21 -15.87
C GLY A 61 10.49 1.71 -15.60
N SER A 62 10.03 2.46 -16.60
CA SER A 62 9.79 3.92 -16.49
C SER A 62 8.30 4.27 -16.44
N ALA A 63 7.43 3.32 -16.74
CA ALA A 63 5.98 3.49 -16.72
C ALA A 63 5.38 2.84 -15.47
N ILE A 64 4.21 3.34 -15.05
CA ILE A 64 3.40 2.71 -14.02
C ILE A 64 2.43 1.76 -14.73
N ARG A 65 2.41 0.48 -14.32
CA ARG A 65 1.46 -0.52 -14.79
C ARG A 65 0.49 -0.84 -13.70
N VAL A 66 -0.79 -0.83 -14.02
CA VAL A 66 -1.87 -1.12 -13.07
C VAL A 66 -2.70 -2.27 -13.61
N VAL A 67 -2.95 -3.24 -12.76
CA VAL A 67 -3.92 -4.33 -12.99
C VAL A 67 -4.95 -4.23 -11.88
N GLU A 68 -6.21 -4.05 -12.27
CA GLU A 68 -7.38 -3.96 -11.40
C GLU A 68 -8.20 -5.24 -11.55
N THR A 69 -8.45 -5.93 -10.45
CA THR A 69 -9.36 -7.07 -10.41
C THR A 69 -10.60 -6.69 -9.65
N LEU A 70 -11.65 -6.34 -10.39
CA LEU A 70 -12.94 -5.94 -9.88
C LEU A 70 -13.73 -7.17 -9.45
N ARG A 71 -14.30 -7.16 -8.25
CA ARG A 71 -15.15 -8.23 -7.72
C ARG A 71 -16.43 -7.66 -7.16
N TRP A 72 -17.57 -8.24 -7.55
CA TRP A 72 -18.86 -7.73 -7.10
C TRP A 72 -19.95 -8.83 -7.12
N ARG A 73 -21.03 -8.58 -6.38
CA ARG A 73 -22.26 -9.38 -6.44
C ARG A 73 -23.38 -8.64 -7.16
N ASP A 74 -23.73 -7.46 -6.71
CA ASP A 74 -24.89 -6.71 -7.23
C ASP A 74 -24.47 -5.58 -8.18
N ASN A 75 -23.61 -4.70 -7.72
CA ASN A 75 -23.13 -3.54 -8.49
C ASN A 75 -21.63 -3.63 -8.76
N LYS A 76 -21.26 -3.51 -10.03
CA LYS A 76 -19.86 -3.46 -10.44
C LYS A 76 -19.18 -2.22 -9.86
N PRO A 77 -17.96 -2.36 -9.25
CA PRO A 77 -17.16 -1.22 -8.82
C PRO A 77 -16.90 -0.25 -9.98
N GLN A 78 -16.90 1.04 -9.68
CA GLN A 78 -16.47 2.07 -10.61
C GLN A 78 -15.02 2.42 -10.28
N ALA A 79 -14.08 1.77 -11.00
CA ALA A 79 -12.66 2.06 -10.87
C ALA A 79 -12.32 3.31 -11.71
N GLU A 80 -11.57 4.22 -11.11
CA GLU A 80 -11.17 5.48 -11.71
C GLU A 80 -9.66 5.70 -11.54
N HIS A 81 -9.04 6.26 -12.57
CA HIS A 81 -7.66 6.73 -12.49
C HIS A 81 -7.49 8.05 -13.23
N ALA A 82 -6.68 8.93 -12.69
CA ALA A 82 -6.38 10.23 -13.28
C ALA A 82 -4.97 10.71 -12.92
N VAL A 83 -4.32 11.38 -13.83
CA VAL A 83 -3.10 12.14 -13.55
C VAL A 83 -3.49 13.58 -13.23
N GLU A 84 -3.26 13.98 -11.99
CA GLU A 84 -3.54 15.32 -11.48
C GLU A 84 -2.22 15.99 -11.07
N GLY A 85 -1.75 16.92 -11.90
CA GLY A 85 -0.43 17.51 -11.73
C GLY A 85 0.68 16.46 -11.90
N ASP A 86 1.40 16.18 -10.85
CA ASP A 86 2.47 15.18 -10.78
C ASP A 86 2.07 13.88 -10.05
N THR A 87 0.77 13.70 -9.79
CA THR A 87 0.24 12.57 -9.03
C THR A 87 -0.67 11.70 -9.90
N LEU A 88 -0.39 10.40 -9.99
CA LEU A 88 -1.35 9.42 -10.45
C LEU A 88 -2.26 9.04 -9.27
N ARG A 89 -3.56 9.29 -9.41
CA ARG A 89 -4.59 8.85 -8.46
C ARG A 89 -5.27 7.60 -9.01
N VAL A 90 -5.42 6.59 -8.16
CA VAL A 90 -6.12 5.34 -8.46
C VAL A 90 -7.10 5.09 -7.32
N SER A 91 -8.38 4.92 -7.64
CA SER A 91 -9.43 4.70 -6.65
C SER A 91 -10.60 3.96 -7.25
N PHE A 92 -11.55 3.54 -6.43
CA PHE A 92 -12.84 3.04 -6.90
C PHE A 92 -13.94 3.41 -5.93
N ASP A 93 -15.16 3.39 -6.46
CA ASP A 93 -16.39 3.57 -5.69
C ASP A 93 -17.30 2.36 -5.83
N CYS A 94 -17.93 1.97 -4.73
CA CYS A 94 -18.97 0.98 -4.68
C CYS A 94 -20.33 1.65 -4.41
N LYS A 95 -21.31 1.44 -5.29
CA LYS A 95 -22.68 1.86 -4.97
C LYS A 95 -23.21 1.05 -3.79
N PRO A 96 -23.95 1.68 -2.87
CA PRO A 96 -24.53 0.97 -1.74
C PRO A 96 -25.34 -0.24 -2.22
N SER A 97 -24.99 -1.42 -1.71
CA SER A 97 -25.69 -2.68 -2.00
C SER A 97 -25.51 -3.65 -0.82
N TRP A 98 -26.32 -4.72 -0.79
CA TRP A 98 -26.18 -5.78 0.21
C TRP A 98 -25.12 -6.82 -0.15
N GLY A 99 -24.52 -6.70 -1.34
CA GLY A 99 -23.52 -7.62 -1.86
C GLY A 99 -22.09 -7.14 -1.67
N SER A 100 -21.13 -8.03 -1.91
CA SER A 100 -19.71 -7.69 -1.94
C SER A 100 -19.37 -6.79 -3.12
N CYS A 101 -18.50 -5.83 -2.90
CA CYS A 101 -17.93 -4.96 -3.92
C CYS A 101 -16.51 -4.59 -3.49
N GLY A 102 -15.53 -4.75 -4.39
CA GLY A 102 -14.13 -4.45 -4.10
C GLY A 102 -13.25 -4.54 -5.33
N VAL A 103 -12.06 -3.98 -5.23
CA VAL A 103 -11.04 -4.00 -6.29
C VAL A 103 -9.70 -4.37 -5.68
N ASP A 104 -9.08 -5.44 -6.20
CA ASP A 104 -7.68 -5.70 -5.89
C ASP A 104 -6.80 -4.98 -6.90
N TYR A 105 -5.77 -4.34 -6.40
CA TYR A 105 -4.77 -3.63 -7.19
C TYR A 105 -3.44 -4.37 -7.22
N ARG A 106 -2.86 -4.52 -8.42
CA ARG A 106 -1.46 -4.88 -8.59
C ARG A 106 -0.80 -3.79 -9.43
N ILE A 107 0.15 -3.08 -8.81
CA ILE A 107 0.75 -1.90 -9.40
C ILE A 107 2.27 -2.07 -9.46
N GLU A 108 2.82 -1.93 -10.65
CA GLU A 108 4.26 -1.84 -10.86
C GLU A 108 4.65 -0.36 -11.00
N VAL A 109 5.65 0.07 -10.24
CA VAL A 109 6.08 1.47 -10.24
C VAL A 109 7.56 1.61 -10.61
N PRO A 110 7.96 2.75 -11.20
CA PRO A 110 9.36 3.07 -11.43
C PRO A 110 10.09 3.35 -10.11
N LYS A 111 11.42 3.24 -10.16
CA LYS A 111 12.30 3.48 -9.03
C LYS A 111 12.16 4.88 -8.45
N GLY A 112 12.13 4.96 -7.12
CA GLY A 112 12.15 6.22 -6.37
C GLY A 112 10.81 6.98 -6.32
N LEU A 113 9.73 6.40 -6.87
CA LEU A 113 8.42 7.04 -6.83
C LEU A 113 7.89 7.12 -5.38
N LYS A 114 7.40 8.29 -4.98
CA LYS A 114 6.65 8.41 -3.72
C LYS A 114 5.34 7.61 -3.83
N VAL A 115 5.06 6.77 -2.84
CA VAL A 115 3.82 5.99 -2.77
C VAL A 115 3.02 6.41 -1.54
N GLU A 116 1.75 6.71 -1.77
CA GLU A 116 0.75 6.95 -0.74
C GLU A 116 -0.39 5.97 -0.98
N ALA A 117 -0.63 5.07 -0.02
CA ALA A 117 -1.63 4.01 -0.14
C ALA A 117 -2.55 4.02 1.07
N GLU A 118 -3.86 4.09 0.80
CA GLU A 118 -4.93 4.02 1.79
C GLU A 118 -5.79 2.77 1.53
N SER A 119 -6.02 1.97 2.56
CA SER A 119 -6.93 0.83 2.52
C SER A 119 -7.94 0.89 3.66
N GLY A 120 -9.20 0.60 3.37
CA GLY A 120 -10.22 0.46 4.40
C GLY A 120 -10.13 -0.88 5.13
N SER A 121 -10.21 -1.98 4.39
CA SER A 121 -10.26 -3.34 4.96
C SER A 121 -9.38 -4.37 4.26
N GLY A 122 -8.75 -4.05 3.15
CA GLY A 122 -7.80 -4.94 2.47
C GLY A 122 -6.37 -4.69 2.90
N ASP A 123 -5.50 -5.63 2.60
CA ASP A 123 -4.10 -5.56 2.96
C ASP A 123 -3.31 -4.68 1.97
N ILE A 124 -2.28 -4.01 2.50
CA ILE A 124 -1.29 -3.27 1.70
C ILE A 124 0.02 -4.05 1.70
N THR A 125 0.41 -4.55 0.54
CA THR A 125 1.65 -5.29 0.33
C THR A 125 2.61 -4.53 -0.56
N LEU A 126 3.83 -4.24 -0.07
CA LEU A 126 4.84 -3.47 -0.80
C LEU A 126 6.11 -4.29 -1.01
N ARG A 127 6.69 -4.21 -2.21
CA ARG A 127 7.90 -4.97 -2.54
C ARG A 127 8.96 -4.08 -3.18
N SER A 128 10.15 -4.06 -2.55
CA SER A 128 11.38 -3.43 -3.06
C SER A 128 11.31 -1.93 -3.33
N LEU A 129 10.40 -1.20 -2.67
CA LEU A 129 10.22 0.23 -2.90
C LEU A 129 11.40 1.05 -2.37
N SER A 130 11.81 2.05 -3.17
CA SER A 130 12.93 2.95 -2.85
C SER A 130 12.53 4.41 -2.65
N GLY A 131 11.27 4.76 -2.94
CA GLY A 131 10.71 6.10 -2.69
C GLY A 131 10.18 6.27 -1.28
N PRO A 132 9.79 7.51 -0.89
CA PRO A 132 9.09 7.78 0.36
C PRO A 132 7.72 7.09 0.40
N LEU A 133 7.30 6.63 1.59
CA LEU A 133 6.06 5.90 1.79
C LEU A 133 5.15 6.60 2.81
N VAL A 134 3.85 6.67 2.50
CA VAL A 134 2.78 7.05 3.43
C VAL A 134 1.68 6.00 3.30
N LEU A 135 1.41 5.27 4.38
CA LEU A 135 0.56 4.07 4.36
C LEU A 135 -0.52 4.19 5.44
N THR A 136 -1.77 3.95 5.08
CA THR A 136 -2.88 3.95 6.03
C THR A 136 -3.78 2.75 5.77
N ALA A 137 -3.98 1.90 6.78
CA ALA A 137 -4.91 0.79 6.74
C ALA A 137 -5.93 0.90 7.87
N GLY A 138 -7.22 0.70 7.56
CA GLY A 138 -8.26 0.68 8.59
C GLY A 138 -8.21 -0.61 9.40
N SER A 139 -8.43 -1.74 8.76
CA SER A 139 -8.46 -3.07 9.41
C SER A 139 -7.55 -4.11 8.75
N GLY A 140 -6.98 -3.82 7.59
CA GLY A 140 -6.02 -4.68 6.90
C GLY A 140 -4.61 -4.53 7.44
N ASP A 141 -3.76 -5.47 7.10
CA ASP A 141 -2.35 -5.47 7.47
C ASP A 141 -1.52 -4.66 6.47
N ILE A 142 -0.40 -4.12 6.96
CA ILE A 142 0.64 -3.47 6.13
C ILE A 142 1.89 -4.35 6.14
N ASP A 143 2.19 -5.00 5.03
CA ASP A 143 3.40 -5.80 4.84
C ASP A 143 4.31 -5.18 3.80
N ALA A 144 5.55 -4.89 4.15
CA ALA A 144 6.53 -4.36 3.20
C ALA A 144 7.90 -5.02 3.35
N SER A 145 8.50 -5.38 2.23
CA SER A 145 9.81 -6.03 2.23
C SER A 145 10.74 -5.52 1.13
N GLY A 146 12.04 -5.61 1.42
CA GLY A 146 13.08 -5.17 0.51
C GLY A 146 13.15 -3.65 0.35
N LEU A 147 12.68 -2.89 1.34
CA LEU A 147 12.63 -1.44 1.29
C LEU A 147 14.03 -0.83 1.29
N THR A 148 14.23 0.19 0.47
CA THR A 148 15.46 0.99 0.41
C THR A 148 15.20 2.49 0.50
N GLY A 149 13.92 2.88 0.58
CA GLY A 149 13.48 4.26 0.80
C GLY A 149 13.97 4.81 2.13
N LYS A 150 14.02 6.13 2.23
CA LYS A 150 14.57 6.82 3.39
C LYS A 150 13.56 7.13 4.48
N THR A 151 12.30 7.26 4.10
CA THR A 151 11.25 7.67 5.03
C THR A 151 9.99 6.84 4.84
N VAL A 152 9.36 6.47 5.95
CA VAL A 152 8.04 5.86 5.98
C VAL A 152 7.20 6.43 7.12
N THR A 153 5.93 6.68 6.83
CA THR A 153 4.87 6.85 7.82
C THR A 153 3.83 5.77 7.56
N GLY A 154 3.46 5.02 8.59
CA GLY A 154 2.50 3.92 8.49
C GLY A 154 1.52 3.92 9.65
N GLU A 155 0.23 3.91 9.35
CA GLU A 155 -0.85 3.88 10.34
C GLU A 155 -1.79 2.71 10.06
N ALA A 156 -2.10 1.91 11.07
CA ALA A 156 -3.11 0.87 11.01
C ALA A 156 -4.11 1.01 12.16
N GLY A 157 -5.41 0.92 11.86
CA GLY A 157 -6.43 0.96 12.91
C GLY A 157 -6.43 -0.30 13.77
N SER A 158 -6.50 -1.47 13.14
CA SER A 158 -6.55 -2.77 13.82
C SER A 158 -5.63 -3.83 13.21
N GLY A 159 -4.99 -3.56 12.10
CA GLY A 159 -4.06 -4.45 11.42
C GLY A 159 -2.65 -4.40 11.98
N ALA A 160 -1.87 -5.40 11.68
CA ALA A 160 -0.44 -5.42 11.98
C ALA A 160 0.35 -4.60 10.94
N ILE A 161 1.49 -4.06 11.36
CA ILE A 161 2.46 -3.42 10.48
C ILE A 161 3.75 -4.22 10.54
N GLU A 162 4.16 -4.82 9.42
CA GLU A 162 5.44 -5.51 9.31
C GLU A 162 6.27 -4.92 8.16
N LEU A 163 7.36 -4.22 8.48
CA LEU A 163 8.26 -3.64 7.50
C LEU A 163 9.66 -4.23 7.58
N LYS A 164 10.23 -4.58 6.43
CA LYS A 164 11.61 -5.06 6.33
C LYS A 164 12.42 -4.21 5.36
N TYR A 165 13.45 -3.56 5.87
CA TYR A 165 14.38 -2.74 5.11
C TYR A 165 15.59 -3.52 4.63
N ALA A 166 15.99 -3.30 3.38
CA ALA A 166 17.27 -3.76 2.82
C ALA A 166 18.39 -2.72 2.96
N SER A 167 18.02 -1.44 3.15
CA SER A 167 18.95 -0.34 3.45
C SER A 167 18.41 0.49 4.60
N ALA A 168 19.28 0.98 5.48
CA ALA A 168 18.87 1.73 6.65
C ALA A 168 18.01 2.96 6.28
N PRO A 169 16.80 3.11 6.88
CA PRO A 169 15.98 4.31 6.74
C PRO A 169 16.59 5.47 7.52
N ASP A 170 16.22 6.70 7.16
CA ASP A 170 16.52 7.91 7.93
C ASP A 170 15.43 8.16 8.97
N SER A 171 14.17 7.81 8.66
CA SER A 171 13.07 7.83 9.62
C SER A 171 11.99 6.80 9.31
N ALA A 172 11.42 6.21 10.36
CA ALA A 172 10.20 5.43 10.31
C ALA A 172 9.28 5.85 11.45
N ASP A 173 8.03 6.15 11.12
CA ASP A 173 6.98 6.51 12.07
C ASP A 173 5.81 5.57 11.84
N LEU A 174 5.60 4.64 12.78
CA LEU A 174 4.66 3.52 12.63
C LEU A 174 3.71 3.46 13.83
N GLU A 175 2.41 3.46 13.54
CA GLU A 175 1.38 3.42 14.59
C GLU A 175 0.32 2.36 14.27
N SER A 176 -0.01 1.50 15.24
CA SER A 176 -1.19 0.63 15.18
C SER A 176 -2.08 0.84 16.39
N GLY A 177 -3.39 0.92 16.16
CA GLY A 177 -4.35 0.97 17.27
C GLY A 177 -4.44 -0.34 18.04
N SER A 178 -4.44 -1.49 17.34
CA SER A 178 -4.62 -2.82 17.98
C SER A 178 -3.87 -3.96 17.29
N GLY A 179 -2.84 -3.70 16.54
CA GLY A 179 -2.01 -4.72 15.89
C GLY A 179 -0.56 -4.66 16.35
N ASN A 180 0.19 -5.70 16.04
CA ASN A 180 1.63 -5.69 16.26
C ASN A 180 2.33 -4.77 15.28
N VAL A 181 3.40 -4.09 15.73
CA VAL A 181 4.25 -3.26 14.89
C VAL A 181 5.66 -3.85 14.88
N THR A 182 6.09 -4.37 13.75
CA THR A 182 7.41 -4.97 13.59
C THR A 182 8.21 -4.26 12.52
N LEU A 183 9.36 -3.74 12.89
CA LEU A 183 10.31 -3.11 11.97
C LEU A 183 11.63 -3.87 11.98
N ARG A 184 12.06 -4.35 10.81
CA ARG A 184 13.38 -4.97 10.61
C ARG A 184 14.28 -4.05 9.82
N VAL A 185 15.42 -3.71 10.40
CA VAL A 185 16.39 -2.79 9.79
C VAL A 185 17.80 -3.41 9.74
N PRO A 186 18.63 -3.02 8.76
CA PRO A 186 20.05 -3.41 8.73
C PRO A 186 20.79 -2.99 10.01
N ALA A 187 21.92 -3.63 10.29
CA ALA A 187 22.78 -3.27 11.41
C ALA A 187 23.20 -1.80 11.34
N GLY A 188 23.17 -1.11 12.47
CA GLY A 188 23.48 0.31 12.60
C GLY A 188 22.90 0.90 13.87
N ALA A 189 23.33 2.11 14.23
CA ALA A 189 22.77 2.87 15.35
C ALA A 189 21.52 3.61 14.90
N TYR A 190 20.49 3.58 15.74
CA TYR A 190 19.20 4.24 15.55
C TYR A 190 18.80 4.90 16.87
N ASP A 191 18.08 5.99 16.80
CA ASP A 191 17.36 6.56 17.96
C ASP A 191 15.94 5.96 17.92
N VAL A 192 15.64 5.11 18.88
CA VAL A 192 14.42 4.27 18.88
C VAL A 192 13.47 4.70 19.99
N THR A 193 12.25 5.01 19.59
CA THR A 193 11.12 5.15 20.52
C THR A 193 10.14 4.00 20.24
N ALA A 194 9.91 3.14 21.22
CA ALA A 194 9.01 1.99 21.10
C ALA A 194 8.01 2.01 22.26
N ASP A 195 6.78 2.46 21.98
CA ASP A 195 5.73 2.63 22.98
C ASP A 195 4.59 1.66 22.80
N VAL A 196 4.11 1.05 23.89
CA VAL A 196 2.96 0.15 23.89
C VAL A 196 2.00 0.51 25.02
N GLY A 197 0.69 0.52 24.69
CA GLY A 197 -0.36 0.66 25.70
C GLY A 197 -0.57 -0.66 26.47
N SER A 198 -0.65 -1.78 25.73
CA SER A 198 -0.78 -3.14 26.27
C SER A 198 -0.06 -4.11 25.36
N GLY A 199 1.01 -4.72 25.83
CA GLY A 199 1.89 -5.60 25.07
C GLY A 199 3.33 -5.49 25.53
N GLU A 200 4.25 -5.96 24.72
CA GLU A 200 5.69 -5.92 24.99
C GLU A 200 6.42 -5.10 23.94
N ALA A 201 7.36 -4.24 24.37
CA ALA A 201 8.27 -3.54 23.49
C ALA A 201 9.64 -4.25 23.47
N THR A 202 10.10 -4.65 22.30
CA THR A 202 11.38 -5.32 22.08
C THR A 202 12.26 -4.51 21.14
N VAL A 203 13.40 -4.00 21.61
CA VAL A 203 14.41 -3.34 20.79
C VAL A 203 15.67 -4.20 20.79
N SER A 204 16.05 -4.72 19.61
CA SER A 204 17.21 -5.61 19.43
C SER A 204 18.25 -5.05 18.46
N VAL A 205 18.18 -3.75 18.17
CA VAL A 205 19.17 -3.00 17.39
C VAL A 205 20.01 -2.12 18.33
N ASP A 206 21.07 -1.52 17.81
CA ASP A 206 21.87 -0.55 18.56
C ASP A 206 21.07 0.75 18.71
N ASP A 207 20.63 1.04 19.95
CA ASP A 207 19.81 2.20 20.31
C ASP A 207 20.72 3.32 20.84
N ASP A 208 20.77 4.45 20.10
CA ASP A 208 21.64 5.57 20.35
C ASP A 208 20.86 6.89 20.13
N ASP A 209 20.53 7.58 21.20
CA ASP A 209 19.80 8.86 21.19
C ASP A 209 20.50 9.96 20.34
N ALA A 210 21.80 9.80 20.08
CA ALA A 210 22.55 10.72 19.22
C ALA A 210 22.45 10.38 17.73
N SER A 211 21.85 9.25 17.37
CA SER A 211 21.68 8.85 15.97
C SER A 211 20.78 9.81 15.21
N PRO A 212 21.13 10.21 13.98
CA PRO A 212 20.24 10.98 13.11
C PRO A 212 19.07 10.14 12.53
N ARG A 213 19.12 8.82 12.69
CA ARG A 213 18.07 7.90 12.20
C ARG A 213 17.04 7.67 13.26
N LYS A 214 15.81 8.11 13.00
CA LYS A 214 14.73 8.10 13.99
C LYS A 214 13.71 6.99 13.68
N LEU A 215 13.48 6.13 14.67
CA LEU A 215 12.50 5.05 14.57
C LEU A 215 11.48 5.21 15.69
N ASN A 216 10.25 5.65 15.35
CA ASN A 216 9.15 5.80 16.28
C ASN A 216 8.11 4.72 15.98
N LEU A 217 7.86 3.82 16.92
CA LEU A 217 6.89 2.76 16.79
C LEU A 217 5.94 2.78 17.98
N THR A 218 4.64 2.76 17.70
CA THR A 218 3.60 2.77 18.74
C THR A 218 2.54 1.73 18.46
N SER A 219 2.10 1.01 19.50
CA SER A 219 0.89 0.19 19.45
C SER A 219 0.01 0.44 20.67
N GLY A 220 -1.30 0.64 20.43
CA GLY A 220 -2.28 0.75 21.54
C GLY A 220 -2.46 -0.59 22.24
N SER A 221 -2.61 -1.69 21.49
CA SER A 221 -2.73 -3.06 22.00
C SER A 221 -2.09 -4.03 21.03
N GLY A 222 -0.90 -4.48 21.36
CA GLY A 222 -0.08 -5.37 20.53
C GLY A 222 1.39 -5.17 20.88
N ASP A 223 2.25 -5.99 20.34
CA ASP A 223 3.67 -5.93 20.59
C ASP A 223 4.35 -4.97 19.59
N VAL A 224 5.37 -4.26 20.06
CA VAL A 224 6.25 -3.44 19.23
C VAL A 224 7.63 -4.08 19.19
N SER A 225 8.18 -4.27 18.00
CA SER A 225 9.49 -4.90 17.82
C SER A 225 10.35 -4.17 16.81
N VAL A 226 11.57 -3.77 17.22
CA VAL A 226 12.62 -3.28 16.33
C VAL A 226 13.76 -4.31 16.31
N LEU A 227 13.92 -4.98 15.18
CA LEU A 227 14.76 -6.16 15.04
C LEU A 227 15.82 -6.00 13.93
N PRO A 228 16.95 -6.73 14.01
CA PRO A 228 17.88 -6.80 12.90
C PRO A 228 17.23 -7.48 11.68
N GLY A 229 17.54 -6.97 10.44
CA GLY A 229 17.04 -7.44 9.15
C GLY A 229 17.73 -8.66 8.59
#